data_6b95edb73263dbdd9a277caec3ad8549
#
_entry.id   6b95edb73263dbdd9a277caec3ad8549
#
_cell.length_a   1.000
_cell.length_b   1.000
_cell.length_c   1.000
_cell.angle_alpha   90.00
_cell.angle_beta   90.00
_cell.angle_gamma   90.00
#
_symmetry.space_group_name_H-M   'P 1'
#
loop_
_entity.id
_entity.type
_entity.pdbx_description
1 polymer ?
#
loop_
_entity_poly.entity_id
_entity_poly.type
_entity_poly.pdbx_seq_one_letter_code
_entity_poly.pdbx_strand_id
1 'polypeptide(L)'
;VSGVQLRLYPDVIKAFAMVKMAAARANVDCGVFSKEILAGIEGACREIIDGKLHDQFQLDVFQGGAGTSTNMNANEVIANRALELMGHKKGEYKYCDPHDHVNGSQSTNDAYPTSLHLRMALGHVRLVVEIKELIAAFRAKGKEFNSILKMGRTQLQDAVPMTLGQEFMAF
;
A
#
# COMPACT_ATOMS: atom_id res chain seq x y z
N VAL A 1 9.69 -0.55 -17.62
CA VAL A 1 11.10 -0.38 -17.24
C VAL A 1 11.61 -1.65 -16.56
N SER A 2 10.98 -2.09 -15.47
CA SER A 2 11.37 -3.32 -14.76
C SER A 2 10.68 -4.58 -15.29
N GLY A 3 9.54 -4.44 -15.97
CA GLY A 3 8.64 -5.53 -16.32
C GLY A 3 7.76 -6.01 -15.15
N VAL A 4 7.89 -5.39 -13.99
CA VAL A 4 7.08 -5.71 -12.79
C VAL A 4 5.87 -4.79 -12.77
N GLN A 5 4.68 -5.37 -12.87
CA GLN A 5 3.43 -4.62 -12.95
C GLN A 5 2.80 -4.40 -11.56
N LEU A 6 2.10 -3.28 -11.38
CA LEU A 6 1.45 -2.91 -10.14
C LEU A 6 0.42 -3.97 -9.67
N ARG A 7 -0.22 -4.68 -10.59
CA ARG A 7 -1.18 -5.77 -10.28
C ARG A 7 -0.60 -6.89 -9.40
N LEU A 8 0.72 -7.02 -9.31
CA LEU A 8 1.40 -7.96 -8.43
C LEU A 8 1.42 -7.52 -6.95
N TYR A 9 0.98 -6.30 -6.68
CA TYR A 9 0.92 -5.71 -5.34
C TYR A 9 -0.51 -5.37 -4.93
N PRO A 10 -1.37 -6.35 -4.68
CA PRO A 10 -2.79 -6.15 -4.42
C PRO A 10 -3.07 -5.23 -3.24
N ASP A 11 -2.23 -5.24 -2.21
CA ASP A 11 -2.40 -4.38 -1.04
C ASP A 11 -2.24 -2.89 -1.37
N VAL A 12 -1.39 -2.53 -2.36
CA VAL A 12 -1.25 -1.14 -2.84
C VAL A 12 -2.53 -0.71 -3.57
N ILE A 13 -3.04 -1.57 -4.44
CA ILE A 13 -4.27 -1.30 -5.22
C ILE A 13 -5.47 -1.10 -4.28
N LYS A 14 -5.62 -1.97 -3.29
CA LYS A 14 -6.66 -1.85 -2.25
C LYS A 14 -6.53 -0.54 -1.47
N ALA A 15 -5.30 -0.18 -1.07
CA ALA A 15 -5.05 1.07 -0.36
C ALA A 15 -5.43 2.30 -1.20
N PHE A 16 -5.12 2.29 -2.51
CA PHE A 16 -5.59 3.35 -3.41
C PHE A 16 -7.11 3.45 -3.44
N ALA A 17 -7.82 2.34 -3.59
CA ALA A 17 -9.27 2.33 -3.58
C ALA A 17 -9.85 2.87 -2.27
N MET A 18 -9.25 2.54 -1.13
CA MET A 18 -9.66 3.08 0.19
C MET A 18 -9.47 4.59 0.26
N VAL A 19 -8.34 5.12 -0.20
CA VAL A 19 -8.07 6.57 -0.22
C VAL A 19 -9.05 7.29 -1.15
N LYS A 20 -9.28 6.76 -2.36
CA LYS A 20 -10.21 7.36 -3.32
C LYS A 20 -11.66 7.35 -2.81
N MET A 21 -12.07 6.27 -2.17
CA MET A 21 -13.40 6.18 -1.54
C MET A 21 -13.57 7.22 -0.42
N ALA A 22 -12.55 7.38 0.44
CA ALA A 22 -12.58 8.37 1.52
C ALA A 22 -12.64 9.80 0.97
N ALA A 23 -11.83 10.11 -0.04
CA ALA A 23 -11.82 11.42 -0.70
C ALA A 23 -13.16 11.73 -1.38
N ALA A 24 -13.77 10.75 -2.06
CA ALA A 24 -15.07 10.93 -2.69
C ALA A 24 -16.16 11.24 -1.67
N ARG A 25 -16.17 10.59 -0.50
CA ARG A 25 -17.09 10.90 0.59
C ARG A 25 -16.93 12.34 1.09
N ALA A 26 -15.70 12.73 1.38
CA ALA A 26 -15.39 14.09 1.83
C ALA A 26 -15.85 15.14 0.81
N ASN A 27 -15.62 14.90 -0.47
CA ASN A 27 -16.05 15.81 -1.54
C ASN A 27 -17.58 15.97 -1.59
N VAL A 28 -18.36 14.89 -1.39
CA VAL A 28 -19.81 14.99 -1.34
C VAL A 28 -20.26 15.73 -0.08
N ASP A 29 -19.65 15.49 1.07
CA ASP A 29 -19.94 16.21 2.31
C ASP A 29 -19.63 17.71 2.17
N CYS A 30 -18.64 18.06 1.36
CA CYS A 30 -18.30 19.45 1.00
C CYS A 30 -19.16 20.01 -0.17
N GLY A 31 -20.06 19.24 -0.76
CA GLY A 31 -20.93 19.68 -1.85
C GLY A 31 -20.23 19.79 -3.23
N VAL A 32 -19.11 19.11 -3.44
CA VAL A 32 -18.35 19.19 -4.70
C VAL A 32 -19.05 18.46 -5.84
N PHE A 33 -19.65 17.29 -5.59
CA PHE A 33 -20.45 16.54 -6.56
C PHE A 33 -21.56 15.72 -5.89
N SER A 34 -22.40 15.09 -6.70
CA SER A 34 -23.65 14.45 -6.24
C SER A 34 -23.42 13.10 -5.53
N LYS A 35 -24.41 12.70 -4.71
CA LYS A 35 -24.44 11.36 -4.08
C LYS A 35 -24.52 10.21 -5.10
N GLU A 36 -25.05 10.46 -6.29
CA GLU A 36 -25.13 9.47 -7.37
C GLU A 36 -23.73 9.11 -7.87
N ILE A 37 -22.88 10.11 -8.12
CA ILE A 37 -21.48 9.93 -8.49
C ILE A 37 -20.72 9.19 -7.37
N LEU A 38 -20.95 9.58 -6.11
CA LEU A 38 -20.36 8.90 -4.95
C LEU A 38 -20.73 7.42 -4.94
N ALA A 39 -21.99 7.07 -5.15
CA ALA A 39 -22.43 5.68 -5.15
C ALA A 39 -21.71 4.83 -6.20
N GLY A 40 -21.50 5.39 -7.40
CA GLY A 40 -20.70 4.76 -8.46
C GLY A 40 -19.25 4.56 -8.05
N ILE A 41 -18.60 5.62 -7.55
CA ILE A 41 -17.20 5.56 -7.09
C ILE A 41 -17.04 4.57 -5.93
N GLU A 42 -17.89 4.60 -4.93
CA GLU A 42 -17.86 3.65 -3.81
C GLU A 42 -18.04 2.21 -4.26
N GLY A 43 -18.99 1.96 -5.15
CA GLY A 43 -19.21 0.63 -5.71
C GLY A 43 -17.97 0.09 -6.40
N ALA A 44 -17.36 0.89 -7.25
CA ALA A 44 -16.10 0.55 -7.93
C ALA A 44 -14.96 0.29 -6.93
N CYS A 45 -14.78 1.18 -5.95
CA CYS A 45 -13.74 1.03 -4.92
C CYS A 45 -13.94 -0.23 -4.08
N ARG A 46 -15.16 -0.59 -3.70
CA ARG A 46 -15.47 -1.83 -2.97
C ARG A 46 -15.09 -3.06 -3.77
N GLU A 47 -15.43 -3.11 -5.06
CA GLU A 47 -15.03 -4.22 -5.93
C GLU A 47 -13.51 -4.36 -6.02
N ILE A 48 -12.75 -3.26 -6.07
CA ILE A 48 -11.29 -3.27 -6.08
C ILE A 48 -10.74 -3.76 -4.73
N ILE A 49 -11.30 -3.31 -3.60
CA ILE A 49 -10.92 -3.78 -2.27
C ILE A 49 -11.18 -5.28 -2.10
N ASP A 50 -12.25 -5.79 -2.69
CA ASP A 50 -12.60 -7.22 -2.71
C ASP A 50 -11.73 -8.05 -3.66
N GLY A 51 -10.80 -7.42 -4.39
CA GLY A 51 -9.83 -8.08 -5.26
C GLY A 51 -10.22 -8.16 -6.73
N LYS A 52 -11.31 -7.50 -7.15
CA LYS A 52 -11.69 -7.41 -8.56
C LYS A 52 -10.89 -6.29 -9.26
N LEU A 53 -10.80 -6.37 -10.60
CA LEU A 53 -10.18 -5.35 -11.46
C LEU A 53 -8.67 -5.14 -11.23
N HIS A 54 -8.01 -5.97 -10.45
CA HIS A 54 -6.55 -5.83 -10.22
C HIS A 54 -5.74 -6.03 -11.50
N ASP A 55 -6.24 -6.80 -12.44
CA ASP A 55 -5.68 -7.00 -13.78
C ASP A 55 -5.63 -5.72 -14.62
N GLN A 56 -6.41 -4.70 -14.27
CA GLN A 56 -6.42 -3.39 -14.93
C GLN A 56 -5.28 -2.46 -14.47
N PHE A 57 -4.54 -2.85 -13.43
CA PHE A 57 -3.37 -2.10 -12.93
C PHE A 57 -2.09 -2.63 -13.56
N GLN A 58 -1.90 -2.34 -14.85
CA GLN A 58 -0.84 -2.90 -15.69
C GLN A 58 0.44 -2.08 -15.75
N LEU A 59 0.46 -0.91 -15.12
CA LEU A 59 1.63 -0.04 -15.13
C LEU A 59 2.81 -0.68 -14.41
N ASP A 60 4.03 -0.36 -14.89
CA ASP A 60 5.27 -0.74 -14.22
C ASP A 60 5.38 -0.05 -12.86
N VAL A 61 5.93 -0.73 -11.87
CA VAL A 61 6.14 -0.15 -10.53
C VAL A 61 7.17 0.96 -10.54
N PHE A 62 8.09 0.96 -11.49
CA PHE A 62 9.03 2.05 -11.73
C PHE A 62 8.47 3.01 -12.77
N GLN A 63 8.22 4.22 -12.35
CA GLN A 63 7.66 5.30 -13.18
C GLN A 63 8.50 6.55 -13.05
N GLY A 64 8.45 7.41 -14.06
CA GLY A 64 8.91 8.79 -13.94
C GLY A 64 7.98 9.61 -13.03
N GLY A 65 8.54 10.54 -12.24
CA GLY A 65 7.78 11.41 -11.35
C GLY A 65 7.37 10.77 -10.03
N ALA A 66 6.42 11.40 -9.32
CA ALA A 66 6.02 11.06 -7.95
C ALA A 66 4.79 10.13 -7.90
N GLY A 67 4.66 9.18 -8.82
CA GLY A 67 3.55 8.21 -8.85
C GLY A 67 2.31 8.69 -9.59
N THR A 68 2.41 9.73 -10.43
CA THR A 68 1.28 10.30 -11.17
C THR A 68 0.58 9.27 -12.04
N SER A 69 1.33 8.45 -12.79
CA SER A 69 0.74 7.43 -13.66
C SER A 69 -0.05 6.39 -12.87
N THR A 70 0.46 5.95 -11.72
CA THR A 70 -0.27 5.02 -10.82
C THR A 70 -1.56 5.65 -10.30
N ASN A 71 -1.50 6.91 -9.84
CA ASN A 71 -2.68 7.64 -9.38
C ASN A 71 -3.73 7.76 -10.49
N MET A 72 -3.31 8.13 -11.71
CA MET A 72 -4.23 8.25 -12.85
C MET A 72 -4.77 6.90 -13.28
N ASN A 73 -3.99 5.83 -13.27
CA ASN A 73 -4.49 4.47 -13.54
C ASN A 73 -5.62 4.10 -12.55
N ALA A 74 -5.43 4.36 -11.25
CA ALA A 74 -6.48 4.14 -10.26
C ALA A 74 -7.72 4.99 -10.55
N ASN A 75 -7.55 6.27 -10.88
CA ASN A 75 -8.66 7.16 -11.22
C ASN A 75 -9.46 6.66 -12.42
N GLU A 76 -8.79 6.23 -13.49
CA GLU A 76 -9.42 5.75 -14.71
C GLU A 76 -10.13 4.41 -14.51
N VAL A 77 -9.55 3.47 -13.77
CA VAL A 77 -10.19 2.19 -13.45
C VAL A 77 -11.45 2.43 -12.62
N ILE A 78 -11.37 3.28 -11.59
CA ILE A 78 -12.50 3.61 -10.73
C ILE A 78 -13.60 4.34 -11.51
N ALA A 79 -13.24 5.37 -12.30
CA ALA A 79 -14.22 6.14 -13.08
C ALA A 79 -14.94 5.26 -14.10
N ASN A 80 -14.23 4.45 -14.86
CA ASN A 80 -14.84 3.57 -15.85
C ASN A 80 -15.74 2.50 -15.21
N ARG A 81 -15.34 1.96 -14.05
CA ARG A 81 -16.19 1.01 -13.34
C ARG A 81 -17.42 1.70 -12.72
N ALA A 82 -17.26 2.90 -12.18
CA ALA A 82 -18.36 3.71 -11.67
C ALA A 82 -19.40 4.00 -12.77
N LEU A 83 -18.93 4.38 -13.97
CA LEU A 83 -19.80 4.57 -15.13
C LEU A 83 -20.63 3.31 -15.45
N GLU A 84 -20.01 2.14 -15.49
CA GLU A 84 -20.72 0.87 -15.73
C GLU A 84 -21.78 0.62 -14.64
N LEU A 85 -21.45 0.85 -13.36
CA LEU A 85 -22.38 0.68 -12.24
C LEU A 85 -23.55 1.67 -12.28
N MET A 86 -23.34 2.86 -12.85
CA MET A 86 -24.37 3.88 -13.08
C MET A 86 -25.17 3.65 -14.38
N GLY A 87 -24.90 2.57 -15.13
CA GLY A 87 -25.60 2.25 -16.39
C GLY A 87 -25.07 2.98 -17.64
N HIS A 88 -23.87 3.56 -17.56
CA HIS A 88 -23.20 4.25 -18.66
C HIS A 88 -22.11 3.40 -19.30
N LYS A 89 -21.59 3.83 -20.45
CA LYS A 89 -20.46 3.18 -21.11
C LYS A 89 -19.14 3.75 -20.58
N LYS A 90 -18.11 2.92 -20.59
CA LYS A 90 -16.73 3.38 -20.33
C LYS A 90 -16.39 4.57 -21.24
N GLY A 91 -15.69 5.55 -20.68
CA GLY A 91 -15.32 6.77 -21.41
C GLY A 91 -16.40 7.86 -21.47
N GLU A 92 -17.61 7.63 -20.97
CA GLU A 92 -18.64 8.67 -20.89
C GLU A 92 -18.39 9.61 -19.70
N TYR A 93 -17.20 10.21 -19.66
CA TYR A 93 -16.66 10.98 -18.52
C TYR A 93 -17.50 12.20 -18.12
N LYS A 94 -18.45 12.63 -18.93
CA LYS A 94 -19.41 13.67 -18.56
C LYS A 94 -20.25 13.30 -17.32
N TYR A 95 -20.37 11.98 -17.01
CA TYR A 95 -21.14 11.50 -15.86
C TYR A 95 -20.23 11.14 -14.65
N CYS A 96 -19.05 10.58 -14.91
CA CYS A 96 -18.04 10.34 -13.88
C CYS A 96 -16.65 10.43 -14.49
N ASP A 97 -15.97 11.55 -14.23
CA ASP A 97 -14.66 11.85 -14.79
C ASP A 97 -13.55 11.39 -13.84
N PRO A 98 -12.46 10.78 -14.35
CA PRO A 98 -11.33 10.33 -13.53
C PRO A 98 -10.57 11.47 -12.86
N HIS A 99 -10.52 12.66 -13.48
CA HIS A 99 -9.81 13.81 -12.94
C HIS A 99 -10.73 14.68 -12.05
N ASP A 100 -11.89 15.09 -12.57
CA ASP A 100 -12.74 16.06 -11.88
C ASP A 100 -13.54 15.45 -10.73
N HIS A 101 -13.88 14.16 -10.80
CA HIS A 101 -14.63 13.46 -9.76
C HIS A 101 -13.75 12.54 -8.91
N VAL A 102 -13.12 11.52 -9.50
CA VAL A 102 -12.33 10.52 -8.73
C VAL A 102 -11.09 11.15 -8.12
N ASN A 103 -10.43 12.08 -8.82
CA ASN A 103 -9.28 12.84 -8.30
C ASN A 103 -9.67 14.21 -7.74
N GLY A 104 -10.94 14.53 -7.67
CA GLY A 104 -11.43 15.83 -7.19
C GLY A 104 -10.80 16.22 -5.86
N SER A 105 -10.33 17.47 -5.76
CA SER A 105 -9.70 18.04 -4.57
C SER A 105 -8.43 17.31 -4.10
N GLN A 106 -7.77 16.54 -4.95
CA GLN A 106 -6.58 15.75 -4.60
C GLN A 106 -5.39 16.08 -5.50
N SER A 107 -4.20 16.11 -4.89
CA SER A 107 -2.93 15.98 -5.61
C SER A 107 -2.45 14.52 -5.59
N THR A 108 -1.69 14.11 -6.61
CA THR A 108 -0.94 12.85 -6.53
C THR A 108 -0.01 12.84 -5.31
N ASN A 109 0.55 13.99 -4.92
CA ASN A 109 1.41 14.13 -3.74
C ASN A 109 0.69 13.86 -2.42
N ASP A 110 -0.64 13.84 -2.41
CA ASP A 110 -1.47 13.45 -1.27
C ASP A 110 -1.91 11.99 -1.39
N ALA A 111 -2.53 11.62 -2.50
CA ALA A 111 -3.17 10.32 -2.70
C ALA A 111 -2.15 9.17 -2.77
N TYR A 112 -1.04 9.35 -3.50
CA TYR A 112 -0.03 8.30 -3.68
C TYR A 112 0.69 7.95 -2.37
N PRO A 113 1.32 8.90 -1.64
CA PRO A 113 2.00 8.58 -0.40
C PRO A 113 1.04 8.09 0.69
N THR A 114 -0.18 8.63 0.77
CA THR A 114 -1.20 8.15 1.71
C THR A 114 -1.56 6.69 1.45
N SER A 115 -1.70 6.31 0.18
CA SER A 115 -1.95 4.90 -0.20
C SER A 115 -0.79 3.99 0.19
N LEU A 116 0.45 4.44 0.03
CA LEU A 116 1.62 3.67 0.46
C LEU A 116 1.70 3.53 1.98
N HIS A 117 1.43 4.59 2.74
CA HIS A 117 1.39 4.54 4.20
C HIS A 117 0.29 3.59 4.69
N LEU A 118 -0.90 3.67 4.09
CA LEU A 118 -2.00 2.76 4.42
C LEU A 118 -1.64 1.29 4.11
N ARG A 119 -1.03 1.03 2.96
CA ARG A 119 -0.52 -0.30 2.61
C ARG A 119 0.50 -0.81 3.63
N MET A 120 1.44 0.05 4.06
CA MET A 120 2.40 -0.32 5.11
C MET A 120 1.70 -0.62 6.43
N ALA A 121 0.74 0.21 6.84
CA ALA A 121 -0.04 0.00 8.05
C ALA A 121 -0.84 -1.32 8.01
N LEU A 122 -1.43 -1.67 6.86
CA LEU A 122 -2.13 -2.95 6.69
C LEU A 122 -1.18 -4.15 6.64
N GLY A 123 0.02 -3.96 6.05
CA GLY A 123 1.00 -5.03 5.88
C GLY A 123 1.84 -5.32 7.13
N HIS A 124 2.07 -4.33 8.00
CA HIS A 124 2.96 -4.50 9.14
C HIS A 124 2.48 -5.54 10.15
N VAL A 125 1.18 -5.79 10.23
CA VAL A 125 0.61 -6.79 11.15
C VAL A 125 1.23 -8.18 10.93
N ARG A 126 1.37 -8.59 9.66
CA ARG A 126 2.03 -9.85 9.28
C ARG A 126 3.51 -9.83 9.64
N LEU A 127 4.20 -8.74 9.33
CA LEU A 127 5.63 -8.56 9.63
C LEU A 127 5.89 -8.63 11.14
N VAL A 128 5.04 -8.03 11.97
CA VAL A 128 5.19 -8.06 13.43
C VAL A 128 5.07 -9.47 14.00
N VAL A 129 4.25 -10.34 13.41
CA VAL A 129 4.17 -11.76 13.81
C VAL A 129 5.51 -12.45 13.59
N GLU A 130 6.08 -12.34 12.39
CA GLU A 130 7.36 -12.96 12.04
C GLU A 130 8.52 -12.40 12.90
N ILE A 131 8.53 -11.08 13.14
CA ILE A 131 9.53 -10.46 14.01
C ILE A 131 9.44 -11.00 15.45
N LYS A 132 8.24 -11.21 15.98
CA LYS A 132 8.07 -11.79 17.33
C LYS A 132 8.61 -13.21 17.41
N GLU A 133 8.40 -14.03 16.39
CA GLU A 133 8.97 -15.37 16.33
C GLU A 133 10.50 -15.33 16.24
N LEU A 134 11.05 -14.43 15.44
CA LEU A 134 12.50 -14.22 15.35
C LEU A 134 13.10 -13.79 16.70
N ILE A 135 12.48 -12.84 17.41
CA ILE A 135 12.89 -12.42 18.75
C ILE A 135 12.89 -13.62 19.71
N ALA A 136 11.85 -14.45 19.67
CA ALA A 136 11.78 -15.64 20.52
C ALA A 136 12.92 -16.62 20.22
N ALA A 137 13.23 -16.84 18.94
CA ALA A 137 14.33 -17.69 18.52
C ALA A 137 15.70 -17.15 18.98
N PHE A 138 15.96 -15.86 18.79
CA PHE A 138 17.19 -15.22 19.29
C PHE A 138 17.33 -15.34 20.80
N ARG A 139 16.27 -15.09 21.56
CA ARG A 139 16.27 -15.25 23.02
C ARG A 139 16.52 -16.69 23.47
N ALA A 140 15.95 -17.67 22.78
CA ALA A 140 16.19 -19.08 23.07
C ALA A 140 17.67 -19.46 22.82
N LYS A 141 18.23 -19.06 21.67
CA LYS A 141 19.63 -19.27 21.34
C LYS A 141 20.58 -18.50 22.25
N GLY A 142 20.22 -17.30 22.66
CA GLY A 142 20.96 -16.53 23.65
C GLY A 142 21.10 -17.29 24.98
N LYS A 143 20.04 -17.94 25.46
CA LYS A 143 20.10 -18.81 26.64
C LYS A 143 20.91 -20.08 26.43
N GLU A 144 20.70 -20.76 25.30
CA GLU A 144 21.41 -21.99 24.91
C GLU A 144 22.94 -21.78 24.85
N PHE A 145 23.37 -20.66 24.29
CA PHE A 145 24.79 -20.36 24.06
C PHE A 145 25.44 -19.51 25.16
N ASN A 146 24.76 -19.31 26.28
CA ASN A 146 25.27 -18.42 27.33
C ASN A 146 26.57 -18.87 27.99
N SER A 147 26.92 -20.16 27.91
CA SER A 147 28.17 -20.72 28.42
C SER A 147 29.30 -20.81 27.42
N ILE A 148 29.05 -20.48 26.14
CA ILE A 148 30.06 -20.58 25.10
C ILE A 148 30.86 -19.28 25.05
N LEU A 149 32.11 -19.34 25.47
CA LEU A 149 33.05 -18.20 25.42
C LEU A 149 33.48 -17.91 23.98
N LYS A 150 33.53 -16.64 23.65
CA LYS A 150 34.08 -16.13 22.40
C LYS A 150 34.77 -14.78 22.58
N MET A 151 35.51 -14.35 21.59
CA MET A 151 36.02 -12.99 21.53
C MET A 151 34.98 -12.07 20.82
N GLY A 152 34.57 -11.03 21.50
CA GLY A 152 33.84 -9.91 20.89
C GLY A 152 34.83 -9.10 20.03
N ARG A 153 34.37 -8.64 18.85
CA ARG A 153 35.19 -7.90 17.90
C ARG A 153 34.58 -6.56 17.54
N THR A 154 35.44 -5.56 17.38
CA THR A 154 35.10 -4.27 16.79
C THR A 154 36.06 -3.98 15.66
N GLN A 155 35.59 -3.48 14.52
CA GLN A 155 36.45 -3.17 13.35
C GLN A 155 37.33 -4.36 12.94
N LEU A 156 36.81 -5.59 13.02
CA LEU A 156 37.51 -6.85 12.74
C LEU A 156 38.68 -7.17 13.71
N GLN A 157 38.79 -6.45 14.82
CA GLN A 157 39.85 -6.66 15.84
C GLN A 157 39.23 -7.26 17.10
N ASP A 158 40.05 -8.05 17.82
CA ASP A 158 39.69 -8.59 19.12
C ASP A 158 39.52 -7.45 20.12
N ALA A 159 38.38 -7.42 20.83
CA ALA A 159 38.06 -6.38 21.78
C ALA A 159 37.91 -6.94 23.22
N VAL A 160 36.84 -7.67 23.51
CA VAL A 160 36.55 -8.15 24.84
C VAL A 160 36.12 -9.62 24.86
N PRO A 161 36.46 -10.41 25.91
CA PRO A 161 35.82 -11.70 26.11
C PRO A 161 34.31 -11.52 26.34
N MET A 162 33.52 -12.36 25.69
CA MET A 162 32.07 -12.38 25.87
C MET A 162 31.54 -13.80 25.64
N THR A 163 30.26 -14.03 25.88
CA THR A 163 29.63 -15.28 25.48
C THR A 163 28.92 -15.15 24.13
N LEU A 164 28.81 -16.23 23.41
CA LEU A 164 28.01 -16.30 22.20
C LEU A 164 26.52 -16.00 22.51
N GLY A 165 26.06 -16.39 23.70
CA GLY A 165 24.73 -16.04 24.16
C GLY A 165 24.50 -14.54 24.29
N GLN A 166 25.48 -13.79 24.76
CA GLN A 166 25.41 -12.32 24.82
C GLN A 166 25.30 -11.70 23.42
N GLU A 167 26.00 -12.24 22.44
CA GLU A 167 25.87 -11.77 21.04
C GLU A 167 24.47 -12.00 20.49
N PHE A 168 23.89 -13.19 20.68
CA PHE A 168 22.51 -13.48 20.26
C PHE A 168 21.46 -12.65 20.98
N MET A 169 21.72 -12.24 22.21
CA MET A 169 20.81 -11.38 22.97
C MET A 169 20.88 -9.91 22.56
N ALA A 170 21.93 -9.51 21.84
CA ALA A 170 22.06 -8.14 21.33
C ALA A 170 21.26 -7.89 20.04
N PHE A 171 20.93 -8.93 19.31
CA PHE A 171 20.07 -8.87 18.13
C PHE A 171 18.60 -8.82 18.50
#